data_736c5d0f6ef7a6a6617156ce2f671212
#
_entry.id   736c5d0f6ef7a6a6617156ce2f671212
#
_cell.length_a   1.000
_cell.length_b   1.000
_cell.length_c   1.000
_cell.angle_alpha   90.00
_cell.angle_beta   90.00
_cell.angle_gamma   90.00
#
_symmetry.space_group_name_H-M   'P 1'
#
loop_
_entity.id
_entity.type
_entity.pdbx_description
1 polymer ?
#
loop_
_entity_poly.entity_id
_entity_poly.type
_entity_poly.pdbx_seq_one_letter_code
_entity_poly.pdbx_strand_id
1 'polypeptide(L)'
;LTQRFEIHPTHPQPRLVRQAAGILREGGLVVLPTDACYVLACHLADKPAVDRLRAIRAVDERHLLTLMCRDLKELATYAQVDNRQYRFLRDWTPGAYTFVLPATKEVPRRLWHPSRKTVGLRVPDHPVVAELLAELGEPVLTTSLVLPGDEQPIADADEAMRRLSKRVELVIDAGAPGLEPTTVIDMTGDAPQVTRTGRGPIERMTA
;
A
#
# COMPACT_ATOMS: atom_id res chain seq x y z
N LEU A 1 -22.12 -7.60 1.78
CA LEU A 1 -22.23 -7.23 0.37
C LEU A 1 -21.12 -6.23 0.04
N THR A 2 -20.32 -6.46 -1.00
CA THR A 2 -19.28 -5.54 -1.43
C THR A 2 -19.89 -4.24 -1.96
N GLN A 3 -19.46 -3.10 -1.44
CA GLN A 3 -19.86 -1.78 -1.92
C GLN A 3 -18.89 -1.30 -3.01
N ARG A 4 -19.36 -0.39 -3.88
CA ARG A 4 -18.52 0.36 -4.82
C ARG A 4 -18.71 1.85 -4.56
N PHE A 5 -17.61 2.58 -4.37
CA PHE A 5 -17.62 4.03 -4.27
C PHE A 5 -16.95 4.63 -5.50
N GLU A 6 -17.70 5.39 -6.27
CA GLU A 6 -17.15 6.24 -7.35
C GLU A 6 -16.65 7.54 -6.74
N ILE A 7 -15.32 7.67 -6.64
CA ILE A 7 -14.66 8.83 -6.05
C ILE A 7 -13.96 9.62 -7.15
N HIS A 8 -14.16 10.92 -7.17
CA HIS A 8 -13.50 11.78 -8.16
C HIS A 8 -11.98 11.74 -7.96
N PRO A 9 -11.18 11.42 -9.00
CA PRO A 9 -9.76 11.11 -8.86
C PRO A 9 -8.90 12.27 -8.34
N THR A 10 -9.29 13.51 -8.63
CA THR A 10 -8.54 14.72 -8.23
C THR A 10 -9.26 15.57 -7.17
N HIS A 11 -10.54 15.35 -6.95
CA HIS A 11 -11.37 16.08 -5.97
C HIS A 11 -12.21 15.08 -5.17
N PRO A 12 -11.62 14.28 -4.31
CA PRO A 12 -12.33 13.25 -3.56
C PRO A 12 -13.46 13.83 -2.71
N GLN A 13 -14.63 13.18 -2.76
CA GLN A 13 -15.78 13.58 -1.95
C GLN A 13 -15.54 13.21 -0.48
N PRO A 14 -15.49 14.18 0.46
CA PRO A 14 -15.16 13.93 1.87
C PRO A 14 -16.08 12.92 2.55
N ARG A 15 -17.35 12.88 2.16
CA ARG A 15 -18.31 11.91 2.72
C ARG A 15 -17.91 10.46 2.38
N LEU A 16 -17.54 10.19 1.13
CA LEU A 16 -17.15 8.86 0.69
C LEU A 16 -15.80 8.44 1.30
N VAL A 17 -14.87 9.39 1.41
CA VAL A 17 -13.57 9.15 2.07
C VAL A 17 -13.76 8.77 3.54
N ARG A 18 -14.60 9.49 4.30
CA ARG A 18 -14.93 9.14 5.68
C ARG A 18 -15.58 7.77 5.82
N GLN A 19 -16.48 7.42 4.92
CA GLN A 19 -17.10 6.08 4.92
C GLN A 19 -16.08 4.99 4.64
N ALA A 20 -15.16 5.19 3.69
CA ALA A 20 -14.09 4.25 3.38
C ALA A 20 -13.13 4.07 4.59
N ALA A 21 -12.77 5.16 5.26
CA ALA A 21 -11.97 5.12 6.49
C ALA A 21 -12.68 4.35 7.61
N GLY A 22 -14.00 4.54 7.75
CA GLY A 22 -14.82 3.78 8.70
C GLY A 22 -14.77 2.29 8.44
N ILE A 23 -14.93 1.87 7.18
CA ILE A 23 -14.84 0.45 6.79
C ILE A 23 -13.48 -0.15 7.16
N LEU A 24 -12.39 0.57 6.93
CA LEU A 24 -11.04 0.12 7.33
C LEU A 24 -10.92 -0.01 8.87
N ARG A 25 -11.39 0.97 9.64
CA ARG A 25 -11.38 0.93 11.10
C ARG A 25 -12.19 -0.23 11.69
N GLU A 26 -13.24 -0.63 11.00
CA GLU A 26 -14.11 -1.77 11.39
C GLU A 26 -13.57 -3.14 10.94
N GLY A 27 -12.34 -3.18 10.40
CA GLY A 27 -11.68 -4.41 9.96
C GLY A 27 -12.08 -4.86 8.55
N GLY A 28 -12.68 -3.98 7.76
CA GLY A 28 -13.01 -4.25 6.36
C GLY A 28 -11.79 -4.27 5.45
N LEU A 29 -11.88 -5.04 4.37
CA LEU A 29 -10.91 -5.01 3.27
C LEU A 29 -11.39 -4.05 2.19
N VAL A 30 -10.50 -3.20 1.73
CA VAL A 30 -10.79 -2.18 0.72
C VAL A 30 -9.85 -2.32 -0.47
N VAL A 31 -10.41 -2.34 -1.66
CA VAL A 31 -9.64 -2.23 -2.92
C VAL A 31 -9.46 -0.76 -3.24
N LEU A 32 -8.19 -0.32 -3.37
CA LEU A 32 -7.80 1.07 -3.61
C LEU A 32 -7.04 1.23 -4.93
N PRO A 33 -7.38 2.20 -5.78
CA PRO A 33 -6.48 2.63 -6.84
C PRO A 33 -5.31 3.45 -6.26
N THR A 34 -4.13 3.31 -6.85
CA THR A 34 -2.94 4.08 -6.46
C THR A 34 -2.25 4.68 -7.68
N ASP A 35 -1.14 5.36 -7.47
CA ASP A 35 -0.24 5.86 -8.53
C ASP A 35 0.56 4.75 -9.25
N ALA A 36 0.37 3.49 -8.88
CA ALA A 36 1.00 2.33 -9.52
C ALA A 36 -0.03 1.35 -10.08
N CYS A 37 -0.76 0.65 -9.21
CA CYS A 37 -1.81 -0.32 -9.55
C CYS A 37 -2.87 -0.37 -8.45
N TYR A 38 -3.93 -1.15 -8.64
CA TYR A 38 -4.85 -1.47 -7.55
C TYR A 38 -4.14 -2.24 -6.45
N VAL A 39 -4.46 -1.92 -5.21
CA VAL A 39 -4.01 -2.61 -4.01
C VAL A 39 -5.18 -3.12 -3.20
N LEU A 40 -4.96 -4.19 -2.45
CA LEU A 40 -5.84 -4.63 -1.39
C LEU A 40 -5.33 -4.06 -0.07
N ALA A 41 -6.20 -3.43 0.70
CA ALA A 41 -5.87 -2.69 1.89
C ALA A 41 -6.66 -3.14 3.11
N CYS A 42 -6.03 -3.11 4.29
CA CYS A 42 -6.68 -3.33 5.57
C CYS A 42 -6.02 -2.54 6.69
N HIS A 43 -6.69 -2.45 7.83
CA HIS A 43 -6.13 -1.86 9.04
C HIS A 43 -4.95 -2.72 9.57
N LEU A 44 -3.82 -2.09 9.85
CA LEU A 44 -2.58 -2.82 10.23
C LEU A 44 -2.69 -3.55 11.58
N ALA A 45 -3.49 -3.07 12.52
CA ALA A 45 -3.68 -3.69 13.82
C ALA A 45 -4.70 -4.84 13.82
N ASP A 46 -5.54 -4.94 12.80
CA ASP A 46 -6.59 -5.95 12.71
C ASP A 46 -6.06 -7.27 12.16
N LYS A 47 -5.72 -8.19 13.06
CA LYS A 47 -5.19 -9.51 12.67
C LYS A 47 -6.13 -10.30 11.75
N PRO A 48 -7.45 -10.44 12.04
CA PRO A 48 -8.38 -11.09 11.12
C PRO A 48 -8.41 -10.49 9.72
N ALA A 49 -8.36 -9.16 9.59
CA ALA A 49 -8.32 -8.50 8.28
C ALA A 49 -7.01 -8.80 7.53
N VAL A 50 -5.87 -8.80 8.22
CA VAL A 50 -4.57 -9.18 7.64
C VAL A 50 -4.58 -10.63 7.17
N ASP A 51 -5.14 -11.57 7.95
CA ASP A 51 -5.24 -12.97 7.58
C ASP A 51 -6.13 -13.16 6.34
N ARG A 52 -7.25 -12.43 6.25
CA ARG A 52 -8.12 -12.41 5.06
C ARG A 52 -7.39 -11.85 3.82
N LEU A 53 -6.65 -10.75 3.98
CA LEU A 53 -5.85 -10.15 2.90
C LEU A 53 -4.84 -11.16 2.36
N ARG A 54 -4.10 -11.84 3.23
CA ARG A 54 -3.15 -12.89 2.83
C ARG A 54 -3.84 -14.06 2.13
N ALA A 55 -4.99 -14.49 2.63
CA ALA A 55 -5.78 -15.58 2.03
C ALA A 55 -6.28 -15.21 0.62
N ILE A 56 -6.75 -13.97 0.40
CA ILE A 56 -7.18 -13.50 -0.93
C ILE A 56 -6.02 -13.54 -1.93
N ARG A 57 -4.84 -13.14 -1.48
CA ARG A 57 -3.61 -13.09 -2.28
C ARG A 57 -2.91 -14.45 -2.40
N ALA A 58 -3.29 -15.44 -1.60
CA ALA A 58 -2.60 -16.72 -1.44
C ALA A 58 -1.10 -16.54 -1.13
N VAL A 59 -0.78 -15.64 -0.20
CA VAL A 59 0.60 -15.33 0.21
C VAL A 59 0.83 -15.67 1.66
N ASP A 60 2.06 -16.07 1.98
CA ASP A 60 2.50 -16.42 3.33
C ASP A 60 3.12 -15.23 4.10
N GLU A 61 3.68 -15.49 5.27
CA GLU A 61 4.32 -14.49 6.13
C GLU A 61 5.61 -13.90 5.54
N ARG A 62 6.22 -14.55 4.55
CA ARG A 62 7.45 -14.09 3.88
C ARG A 62 7.14 -13.05 2.80
N HIS A 63 5.89 -13.00 2.33
CA HIS A 63 5.48 -11.99 1.37
C HIS A 63 5.50 -10.61 2.03
N LEU A 64 6.22 -9.67 1.40
CA LEU A 64 6.35 -8.30 1.87
C LEU A 64 5.02 -7.57 1.72
N LEU A 65 4.35 -7.31 2.83
CA LEU A 65 3.25 -6.35 2.89
C LEU A 65 3.81 -4.94 3.07
N THR A 66 3.09 -3.94 2.58
CA THR A 66 3.56 -2.56 2.54
C THR A 66 2.66 -1.66 3.38
N LEU A 67 3.25 -0.92 4.31
CA LEU A 67 2.57 0.18 4.98
C LEU A 67 2.53 1.39 4.04
N MET A 68 1.33 1.81 3.70
CA MET A 68 1.07 3.01 2.92
C MET A 68 0.88 4.17 3.88
N CYS A 69 1.83 5.11 3.87
CA CYS A 69 1.92 6.23 4.80
C CYS A 69 1.46 7.53 4.13
N ARG A 70 0.91 8.44 4.93
CA ARG A 70 0.46 9.76 4.46
C ARG A 70 1.60 10.64 3.99
N ASP A 71 2.71 10.61 4.71
CA ASP A 71 3.88 11.43 4.47
C ASP A 71 5.16 10.77 4.98
N LEU A 72 6.30 11.42 4.72
CA LEU A 72 7.61 10.93 5.15
C LEU A 72 7.77 10.90 6.67
N LYS A 73 7.13 11.81 7.40
CA LYS A 73 7.16 11.85 8.87
C LYS A 73 6.49 10.61 9.46
N GLU A 74 5.32 10.26 8.94
CA GLU A 74 4.62 9.04 9.34
C GLU A 74 5.44 7.79 8.98
N LEU A 75 6.02 7.72 7.78
CA LEU A 75 6.90 6.63 7.36
C LEU A 75 8.05 6.44 8.36
N ALA A 76 8.73 7.52 8.75
CA ALA A 76 9.84 7.49 9.72
C ALA A 76 9.42 7.07 11.14
N THR A 77 8.13 7.07 11.46
CA THR A 77 7.61 6.52 12.72
C THR A 77 7.64 4.98 12.71
N TYR A 78 7.37 4.37 11.56
CA TYR A 78 7.25 2.91 11.42
C TYR A 78 8.54 2.22 10.94
N ALA A 79 9.53 2.98 10.49
CA ALA A 79 10.82 2.46 10.03
C ALA A 79 11.99 3.13 10.76
N GLN A 80 13.05 2.35 10.97
CA GLN A 80 14.32 2.91 11.42
C GLN A 80 15.00 3.59 10.23
N VAL A 81 15.15 4.91 10.31
CA VAL A 81 15.65 5.76 9.22
C VAL A 81 16.76 6.65 9.76
N ASP A 82 17.96 6.55 9.20
CA ASP A 82 19.04 7.48 9.46
C ASP A 82 18.94 8.76 8.61
N ASN A 83 19.82 9.74 8.87
CA ASN A 83 19.80 11.02 8.15
C ASN A 83 20.09 10.91 6.65
N ARG A 84 20.86 9.91 6.21
CA ARG A 84 21.17 9.67 4.80
C ARG A 84 19.97 9.05 4.10
N GLN A 85 19.38 8.03 4.73
CA GLN A 85 18.16 7.38 4.26
C GLN A 85 17.00 8.38 4.20
N TYR A 86 16.84 9.24 5.21
CA TYR A 86 15.79 10.27 5.23
C TYR A 86 15.91 11.23 4.04
N ARG A 87 17.12 11.70 3.72
CA ARG A 87 17.35 12.56 2.54
C ARG A 87 16.99 11.86 1.26
N PHE A 88 17.39 10.60 1.11
CA PHE A 88 17.01 9.79 -0.04
C PHE A 88 15.48 9.66 -0.14
N LEU A 89 14.80 9.24 0.91
CA LEU A 89 13.35 9.09 0.93
C LEU A 89 12.63 10.39 0.58
N ARG A 90 13.10 11.53 1.07
CA ARG A 90 12.53 12.85 0.76
C ARG A 90 12.55 13.16 -0.73
N ASP A 91 13.61 12.79 -1.41
CA ASP A 91 13.76 13.06 -2.83
C ASP A 91 12.97 12.08 -3.72
N TRP A 92 12.52 10.96 -3.14
CA TRP A 92 11.80 9.89 -3.83
C TRP A 92 10.33 9.74 -3.40
N THR A 93 9.84 10.57 -2.50
CA THR A 93 8.45 10.55 -2.03
C THR A 93 7.77 11.92 -2.22
N PRO A 94 6.46 11.95 -2.54
CA PRO A 94 5.60 10.80 -2.86
C PRO A 94 5.91 10.18 -4.22
N GLY A 95 5.52 8.92 -4.41
CA GLY A 95 5.70 8.25 -5.71
C GLY A 95 5.49 6.74 -5.67
N ALA A 96 5.62 6.12 -6.84
CA ALA A 96 5.36 4.70 -7.07
C ALA A 96 6.53 3.79 -6.61
N TYR A 97 7.01 4.01 -5.40
CA TYR A 97 8.11 3.25 -4.79
C TYR A 97 7.67 2.57 -3.51
N THR A 98 8.24 1.40 -3.26
CA THR A 98 8.18 0.71 -1.96
C THR A 98 9.61 0.59 -1.42
N PHE A 99 9.82 1.10 -0.22
CA PHE A 99 11.10 1.05 0.47
C PHE A 99 11.09 -0.06 1.50
N VAL A 100 12.11 -0.93 1.49
CA VAL A 100 12.29 -1.98 2.49
C VAL A 100 13.26 -1.47 3.55
N LEU A 101 12.80 -1.36 4.79
CA LEU A 101 13.55 -0.81 5.92
C LEU A 101 13.35 -1.65 7.17
N PRO A 102 14.28 -1.61 8.14
CA PRO A 102 14.06 -2.22 9.45
C PRO A 102 12.84 -1.59 10.14
N ALA A 103 11.94 -2.44 10.65
CA ALA A 103 10.74 -2.00 11.33
C ALA A 103 11.05 -1.42 12.72
N THR A 104 10.28 -0.41 13.15
CA THR A 104 10.25 0.03 14.54
C THR A 104 9.24 -0.81 15.35
N LYS A 105 9.22 -0.61 16.67
CA LYS A 105 8.22 -1.24 17.57
C LYS A 105 6.78 -0.83 17.29
N GLU A 106 6.57 0.25 16.55
CA GLU A 106 5.23 0.73 16.16
C GLU A 106 4.57 -0.19 15.12
N VAL A 107 5.36 -0.96 14.37
CA VAL A 107 4.84 -2.00 13.48
C VAL A 107 4.57 -3.27 14.29
N PRO A 108 3.36 -3.85 14.26
CA PRO A 108 3.09 -5.14 14.88
C PRO A 108 4.09 -6.21 14.41
N ARG A 109 4.73 -6.92 15.37
CA ARG A 109 5.80 -7.90 15.05
C ARG A 109 5.39 -8.96 14.03
N ARG A 110 4.11 -9.35 14.00
CA ARG A 110 3.56 -10.31 13.01
C ARG A 110 3.58 -9.81 11.57
N LEU A 111 3.80 -8.50 11.36
CA LEU A 111 3.92 -7.88 10.03
C LEU A 111 5.37 -7.75 9.57
N TRP A 112 6.34 -8.01 10.45
CA TRP A 112 7.75 -7.98 10.11
C TRP A 112 8.10 -9.18 9.23
N HIS A 113 9.03 -9.00 8.30
CA HIS A 113 9.61 -10.15 7.62
C HIS A 113 10.25 -11.11 8.66
N PRO A 114 9.91 -12.40 8.67
CA PRO A 114 10.27 -13.31 9.78
C PRO A 114 11.77 -13.33 10.10
N SER A 115 12.62 -13.32 9.07
CA SER A 115 14.09 -13.41 9.24
C SER A 115 14.75 -12.04 9.31
N ARG A 116 14.31 -11.06 8.48
CA ARG A 116 15.02 -9.78 8.30
C ARG A 116 14.51 -8.67 9.22
N LYS A 117 13.36 -8.85 9.86
CA LYS A 117 12.68 -7.86 10.72
C LYS A 117 12.42 -6.54 9.99
N THR A 118 12.15 -6.63 8.70
CA THR A 118 11.89 -5.51 7.82
C THR A 118 10.41 -5.38 7.50
N VAL A 119 10.03 -4.22 7.00
CA VAL A 119 8.69 -3.90 6.50
C VAL A 119 8.82 -3.09 5.21
N GLY A 120 7.87 -3.24 4.30
CA GLY A 120 7.74 -2.35 3.15
C GLY A 120 6.99 -1.09 3.54
N LEU A 121 7.42 0.07 3.06
CA LEU A 121 6.77 1.35 3.30
C LEU A 121 6.71 2.16 2.01
N ARG A 122 5.66 2.96 1.84
CA ARG A 122 5.55 3.90 0.73
C ARG A 122 4.73 5.12 1.11
N VAL A 123 4.97 6.22 0.38
CA VAL A 123 4.11 7.40 0.36
C VAL A 123 3.56 7.54 -1.06
N PRO A 124 2.29 7.20 -1.31
CA PRO A 124 1.71 7.22 -2.66
C PRO A 124 1.44 8.64 -3.14
N ASP A 125 1.53 8.84 -4.44
CA ASP A 125 1.14 10.08 -5.12
C ASP A 125 -0.24 9.90 -5.78
N HIS A 126 -1.28 9.86 -4.95
CA HIS A 126 -2.66 9.69 -5.41
C HIS A 126 -3.63 10.46 -4.51
N PRO A 127 -4.42 11.41 -5.06
CA PRO A 127 -5.26 12.30 -4.24
C PRO A 127 -6.26 11.56 -3.34
N VAL A 128 -6.95 10.54 -3.87
CA VAL A 128 -7.93 9.76 -3.09
C VAL A 128 -7.27 9.04 -1.92
N VAL A 129 -6.09 8.47 -2.15
CA VAL A 129 -5.34 7.75 -1.10
C VAL A 129 -4.79 8.73 -0.06
N ALA A 130 -4.30 9.89 -0.49
CA ALA A 130 -3.82 10.94 0.42
C ALA A 130 -4.94 11.42 1.36
N GLU A 131 -6.13 11.68 0.84
CA GLU A 131 -7.30 12.07 1.65
C GLU A 131 -7.76 10.94 2.58
N LEU A 132 -7.75 9.69 2.10
CA LEU A 132 -8.09 8.54 2.92
C LEU A 132 -7.12 8.36 4.11
N LEU A 133 -5.82 8.47 3.86
CA LEU A 133 -4.81 8.38 4.91
C LEU A 133 -4.88 9.55 5.90
N ALA A 134 -5.19 10.76 5.42
CA ALA A 134 -5.42 11.91 6.27
C ALA A 134 -6.65 11.72 7.18
N GLU A 135 -7.76 11.23 6.64
CA GLU A 135 -8.97 10.92 7.40
C GLU A 135 -8.76 9.77 8.39
N LEU A 136 -8.00 8.75 8.00
CA LEU A 136 -7.70 7.60 8.85
C LEU A 136 -6.78 7.97 10.01
N GLY A 137 -5.81 8.87 9.79
CA GLY A 137 -4.85 9.35 10.79
C GLY A 137 -3.72 8.38 11.11
N GLU A 138 -3.62 7.29 10.35
CA GLU A 138 -2.62 6.22 10.51
C GLU A 138 -2.37 5.53 9.16
N PRO A 139 -1.24 4.80 9.00
CA PRO A 139 -0.97 4.07 7.77
C PRO A 139 -1.93 2.89 7.60
N VAL A 140 -2.09 2.47 6.36
CA VAL A 140 -2.86 1.29 5.99
C VAL A 140 -1.94 0.20 5.45
N LEU A 141 -2.21 -1.05 5.81
CA LEU A 141 -1.45 -2.20 5.31
C LEU A 141 -1.97 -2.59 3.93
N THR A 142 -1.08 -2.75 2.97
CA THR A 142 -1.45 -3.01 1.58
C THR A 142 -0.61 -4.10 0.92
N THR A 143 -1.16 -4.66 -0.15
CA THR A 143 -0.45 -5.48 -1.13
C THR A 143 -1.01 -5.20 -2.52
N SER A 144 -0.15 -5.27 -3.56
CA SER A 144 -0.63 -5.19 -4.95
C SER A 144 -1.70 -6.25 -5.22
N LEU A 145 -2.78 -5.87 -5.88
CA LEU A 145 -3.94 -6.75 -6.10
C LEU A 145 -3.72 -7.65 -7.32
N VAL A 146 -2.77 -8.57 -7.18
CA VAL A 146 -2.52 -9.66 -8.12
C VAL A 146 -3.12 -10.93 -7.55
N LEU A 147 -4.18 -11.47 -8.14
CA LEU A 147 -4.85 -12.67 -7.64
C LEU A 147 -4.09 -13.94 -8.02
N PRO A 148 -4.30 -15.05 -7.29
CA PRO A 148 -3.66 -16.32 -7.61
C PRO A 148 -3.91 -16.73 -9.07
N GLY A 149 -2.82 -17.05 -9.78
CA GLY A 149 -2.86 -17.41 -11.20
C GLY A 149 -2.74 -16.24 -12.17
N ASP A 150 -2.78 -14.99 -11.69
CA ASP A 150 -2.58 -13.81 -12.53
C ASP A 150 -1.10 -13.40 -12.55
N GLU A 151 -0.66 -12.83 -13.68
CA GLU A 151 0.65 -12.22 -13.83
C GLU A 151 0.65 -10.72 -13.51
N GLN A 152 -0.52 -10.08 -13.62
CA GLN A 152 -0.70 -8.65 -13.49
C GLN A 152 -1.76 -8.29 -12.43
N PRO A 153 -1.71 -7.08 -11.85
CA PRO A 153 -2.77 -6.59 -10.99
C PRO A 153 -4.11 -6.48 -11.72
N ILE A 154 -5.20 -6.51 -10.97
CA ILE A 154 -6.55 -6.19 -11.47
C ILE A 154 -6.52 -4.83 -12.19
N ALA A 155 -7.13 -4.77 -13.37
CA ALA A 155 -7.05 -3.62 -14.26
C ALA A 155 -8.01 -2.48 -13.88
N ASP A 156 -9.22 -2.79 -13.43
CA ASP A 156 -10.27 -1.82 -13.17
C ASP A 156 -11.22 -2.24 -12.04
N ALA A 157 -12.10 -1.32 -11.65
CA ALA A 157 -13.06 -1.55 -10.60
C ALA A 157 -14.13 -2.59 -10.96
N ASP A 158 -14.51 -2.71 -12.23
CA ASP A 158 -15.48 -3.72 -12.69
C ASP A 158 -14.91 -5.13 -12.52
N GLU A 159 -13.65 -5.32 -12.88
CA GLU A 159 -12.96 -6.59 -12.65
C GLU A 159 -12.85 -6.90 -11.15
N ALA A 160 -12.48 -5.91 -10.33
CA ALA A 160 -12.42 -6.06 -8.89
C ALA A 160 -13.78 -6.47 -8.31
N MET A 161 -14.86 -5.82 -8.71
CA MET A 161 -16.22 -6.16 -8.28
C MET A 161 -16.62 -7.57 -8.70
N ARG A 162 -16.31 -7.99 -9.92
CA ARG A 162 -16.64 -9.36 -10.39
C ARG A 162 -15.88 -10.43 -9.60
N ARG A 163 -14.58 -10.21 -9.37
CA ARG A 163 -13.68 -11.26 -8.83
C ARG A 163 -13.64 -11.30 -7.31
N LEU A 164 -13.93 -10.17 -6.64
CA LEU A 164 -13.82 -10.03 -5.19
C LEU A 164 -15.16 -9.82 -4.48
N SER A 165 -16.28 -9.88 -5.20
CA SER A 165 -17.62 -9.80 -4.59
C SER A 165 -17.74 -10.75 -3.40
N LYS A 166 -18.23 -10.26 -2.27
CA LYS A 166 -18.35 -10.96 -0.97
C LYS A 166 -17.01 -11.32 -0.30
N ARG A 167 -15.87 -10.96 -0.87
CA ARG A 167 -14.54 -11.20 -0.28
C ARG A 167 -13.94 -9.93 0.33
N VAL A 168 -14.38 -8.77 -0.15
CA VAL A 168 -13.99 -7.44 0.33
C VAL A 168 -15.24 -6.61 0.64
N GLU A 169 -15.11 -5.62 1.50
CA GLU A 169 -16.22 -4.76 1.90
C GLU A 169 -16.43 -3.61 0.92
N LEU A 170 -15.34 -3.10 0.31
CA LEU A 170 -15.39 -1.93 -0.56
C LEU A 170 -14.40 -2.03 -1.73
N VAL A 171 -14.86 -1.60 -2.90
CA VAL A 171 -14.02 -1.25 -4.06
C VAL A 171 -14.14 0.25 -4.30
N ILE A 172 -13.03 0.98 -4.28
CA ILE A 172 -12.98 2.39 -4.66
C ILE A 172 -12.64 2.47 -6.14
N ASP A 173 -13.53 3.11 -6.88
CA ASP A 173 -13.35 3.44 -8.29
C ASP A 173 -13.01 4.94 -8.41
N ALA A 174 -11.77 5.22 -8.76
CA ALA A 174 -11.28 6.57 -9.06
C ALA A 174 -10.47 6.59 -10.35
N GLY A 175 -10.90 5.80 -11.33
CA GLY A 175 -10.20 5.57 -12.59
C GLY A 175 -9.23 4.40 -12.53
N ALA A 176 -8.77 3.95 -13.69
CA ALA A 176 -7.82 2.84 -13.82
C ALA A 176 -6.40 3.30 -13.47
N PRO A 177 -5.74 2.71 -12.47
CA PRO A 177 -4.43 3.18 -12.01
C PRO A 177 -3.28 2.74 -12.92
N GLY A 178 -3.36 1.61 -13.54
CA GLY A 178 -2.28 0.96 -14.28
C GLY A 178 -2.06 -0.48 -13.84
N LEU A 179 -1.12 -1.15 -14.49
CA LEU A 179 -0.87 -2.59 -14.30
C LEU A 179 0.53 -2.90 -13.76
N GLU A 180 1.32 -1.89 -13.48
CA GLU A 180 2.66 -2.07 -12.92
C GLU A 180 2.68 -1.83 -11.42
N PRO A 181 3.11 -2.82 -10.61
CA PRO A 181 3.40 -2.59 -9.19
C PRO A 181 4.52 -1.58 -8.99
N THR A 182 4.73 -1.14 -7.75
CA THR A 182 5.80 -0.22 -7.39
C THR A 182 7.19 -0.78 -7.68
N THR A 183 8.15 0.11 -7.97
CA THR A 183 9.57 -0.19 -7.86
C THR A 183 9.93 -0.43 -6.39
N VAL A 184 10.66 -1.50 -6.09
CA VAL A 184 11.06 -1.86 -4.72
C VAL A 184 12.53 -1.55 -4.52
N ILE A 185 12.82 -0.74 -3.51
CA ILE A 185 14.17 -0.31 -3.14
C ILE A 185 14.48 -0.85 -1.74
N ASP A 186 15.46 -1.75 -1.64
CA ASP A 186 15.97 -2.25 -0.38
C ASP A 186 16.98 -1.25 0.20
N MET A 187 16.70 -0.76 1.39
CA MET A 187 17.52 0.22 2.11
C MET A 187 18.14 -0.36 3.38
N THR A 188 18.19 -1.67 3.51
CA THR A 188 18.75 -2.35 4.70
C THR A 188 20.28 -2.45 4.68
N GLY A 189 20.91 -2.28 3.52
CA GLY A 189 22.36 -2.26 3.34
C GLY A 189 22.99 -0.88 3.39
N ASP A 190 24.27 -0.81 3.05
CA ASP A 190 25.04 0.45 3.05
C ASP A 190 24.58 1.45 1.98
N ALA A 191 23.95 0.96 0.92
CA ALA A 191 23.40 1.79 -0.16
C ALA A 191 22.03 1.25 -0.61
N PRO A 192 21.11 2.12 -1.08
CA PRO A 192 19.85 1.69 -1.66
C PRO A 192 20.05 0.79 -2.87
N GLN A 193 19.30 -0.30 -2.94
CA GLN A 193 19.35 -1.27 -4.03
C GLN A 193 17.96 -1.52 -4.61
N VAL A 194 17.81 -1.43 -5.94
CA VAL A 194 16.57 -1.83 -6.62
C VAL A 194 16.50 -3.35 -6.66
N THR A 195 15.51 -3.91 -5.97
CA THR A 195 15.25 -5.36 -5.94
C THR A 195 14.14 -5.78 -6.89
N ARG A 196 13.30 -4.83 -7.31
CA ARG A 196 12.28 -5.01 -8.35
C ARG A 196 12.07 -3.68 -9.06
N THR A 197 12.21 -3.67 -10.38
CA THR A 197 11.78 -2.55 -11.22
C THR A 197 10.28 -2.64 -11.44
N GLY A 198 9.59 -1.52 -11.33
CA GLY A 198 8.17 -1.36 -11.56
C GLY A 198 7.85 0.05 -12.06
N ARG A 199 6.69 0.58 -11.69
CA ARG A 199 6.18 1.87 -12.15
C ARG A 199 7.08 3.07 -11.83
N GLY A 200 7.78 3.05 -10.69
CA GLY A 200 8.69 4.14 -10.30
C GLY A 200 9.96 4.15 -11.15
N PRO A 201 10.28 5.25 -11.87
CA PRO A 201 11.49 5.34 -12.67
C PRO A 201 12.76 5.31 -11.81
N ILE A 202 13.82 4.65 -12.32
CA ILE A 202 15.08 4.43 -11.59
C ILE A 202 16.29 5.19 -12.16
N GLU A 203 16.11 5.96 -13.21
CA GLU A 203 17.18 6.67 -13.90
C GLU A 203 17.96 7.61 -12.98
N ARG A 204 17.32 8.14 -11.96
CA ARG A 204 17.95 8.97 -10.94
C ARG A 204 18.96 8.22 -10.04
N MET A 205 18.90 6.89 -9.99
CA MET A 205 19.83 6.09 -9.16
C MET A 205 21.14 5.80 -9.87
N THR A 206 21.16 5.97 -11.20
CA THR A 206 22.32 5.66 -12.05
C THR A 206 23.06 6.93 -12.52
N ALA A 207 22.60 8.12 -12.12
CA ALA A 207 23.19 9.41 -12.49
C ALA A 207 24.22 9.91 -11.48
#